data_0241dac1061e682ae536bc50780994e8
#
_entry.id   0241dac1061e682ae536bc50780994e8
#
_cell.length_a   1.000
_cell.length_b   1.000
_cell.length_c   1.000
_cell.angle_alpha   90.00
_cell.angle_beta   90.00
_cell.angle_gamma   90.00
#
_symmetry.space_group_name_H-M   'P 1'
#
loop_
_entity.id
_entity.type
_entity.pdbx_description
1 polymer ?
#
loop_
_entity_poly.entity_id
_entity_poly.type
_entity_poly.pdbx_seq_one_letter_code
_entity_poly.pdbx_strand_id
1 'polypeptide(L)'
;ERPPMKALVIGAGGVGSAIANIASRRPFITSMVVADRSLSRAQAAVTKVNDPRFSAEEVDASDVNDIRALIRKAAPDIVVNAVDPRFVMPIFLACEEEKVNYMDMAMSLSKPHPTDPMNKPGVKLGDEQFARADVWSKNGNYAVVGMGIEPGMSDVFARYAEDELFSRIDYLAVMDGSNLTVDGYDFAPSFSIWTTIEECLNPPLIFEEGRGWYTTEPFSELETYDFPDGIGPVECVNIEHEEVVLIPMKVKAKEVRFKYGLGAQFIETLKTIHTLGLDKKEKISVQGVEVSPRDLLAALLPDPATLGDK
;
A
#
# COMPACT_ATOMS: atom_id res chain seq x y z
N GLU A 1 1.16 28.73 -12.30
CA GLU A 1 0.00 27.85 -12.56
C GLU A 1 0.51 26.42 -12.81
N ARG A 2 -0.20 25.41 -12.31
CA ARG A 2 0.13 24.02 -12.60
C ARG A 2 -0.35 23.65 -14.00
N PRO A 3 0.40 22.86 -14.79
CA PRO A 3 -0.06 22.44 -16.11
C PRO A 3 -1.36 21.60 -15.99
N PRO A 4 -2.22 21.66 -17.02
CA PRO A 4 -3.43 20.83 -17.07
C PRO A 4 -3.03 19.35 -17.11
N MET A 5 -3.81 18.51 -16.43
CA MET A 5 -3.52 17.09 -16.26
C MET A 5 -4.77 16.23 -16.49
N LYS A 6 -4.61 15.15 -17.25
CA LYS A 6 -5.58 14.07 -17.39
C LYS A 6 -5.11 12.88 -16.56
N ALA A 7 -5.98 12.32 -15.73
CA ALA A 7 -5.62 11.20 -14.87
C ALA A 7 -6.51 9.98 -15.15
N LEU A 8 -5.92 8.80 -15.01
CA LEU A 8 -6.62 7.53 -14.93
C LEU A 8 -6.37 6.95 -13.54
N VAL A 9 -7.42 6.74 -12.76
CA VAL A 9 -7.36 6.08 -11.45
C VAL A 9 -7.88 4.67 -11.59
N ILE A 10 -7.07 3.67 -11.30
CA ILE A 10 -7.47 2.26 -11.30
C ILE A 10 -7.72 1.84 -9.85
N GLY A 11 -8.97 1.50 -9.56
CA GLY A 11 -9.51 1.22 -8.23
C GLY A 11 -10.52 2.30 -7.80
N ALA A 12 -11.78 1.90 -7.58
CA ALA A 12 -12.86 2.76 -7.08
C ALA A 12 -13.27 2.40 -5.64
N GLY A 13 -12.33 1.87 -4.86
CA GLY A 13 -12.48 1.63 -3.43
C GLY A 13 -12.38 2.92 -2.61
N GLY A 14 -12.14 2.81 -1.31
CA GLY A 14 -12.03 3.96 -0.41
C GLY A 14 -11.03 5.00 -0.89
N VAL A 15 -9.80 4.58 -1.22
CA VAL A 15 -8.72 5.47 -1.67
C VAL A 15 -9.03 6.09 -3.03
N GLY A 16 -9.43 5.29 -4.03
CA GLY A 16 -9.74 5.83 -5.37
C GLY A 16 -10.91 6.79 -5.37
N SER A 17 -11.95 6.52 -4.56
CA SER A 17 -13.07 7.44 -4.37
C SER A 17 -12.65 8.74 -3.68
N ALA A 18 -11.75 8.66 -2.69
CA ALA A 18 -11.18 9.83 -2.02
C ALA A 18 -10.35 10.68 -3.00
N ILE A 19 -9.51 10.04 -3.83
CA ILE A 19 -8.73 10.70 -4.88
C ILE A 19 -9.67 11.46 -5.83
N ALA A 20 -10.73 10.83 -6.32
CA ALA A 20 -11.71 11.46 -7.21
C ALA A 20 -12.36 12.69 -6.55
N ASN A 21 -12.80 12.56 -5.29
CA ASN A 21 -13.40 13.65 -4.55
C ASN A 21 -12.43 14.83 -4.32
N ILE A 22 -11.18 14.55 -3.98
CA ILE A 22 -10.16 15.59 -3.79
C ILE A 22 -9.79 16.24 -5.12
N ALA A 23 -9.64 15.46 -6.18
CA ALA A 23 -9.28 15.92 -7.51
C ALA A 23 -10.35 16.85 -8.12
N SER A 24 -11.63 16.65 -7.82
CA SER A 24 -12.71 17.53 -8.28
C SER A 24 -12.54 18.99 -7.86
N ARG A 25 -11.86 19.22 -6.74
CA ARG A 25 -11.54 20.55 -6.20
C ARG A 25 -10.24 21.13 -6.78
N ARG A 26 -9.60 20.44 -7.73
CA ARG A 26 -8.33 20.85 -8.33
C ARG A 26 -8.55 21.28 -9.78
N PRO A 27 -8.41 22.57 -10.11
CA PRO A 27 -8.70 23.09 -11.47
C PRO A 27 -7.69 22.59 -12.52
N PHE A 28 -6.48 22.18 -12.11
CA PHE A 28 -5.49 21.62 -13.03
C PHE A 28 -5.84 20.19 -13.50
N ILE A 29 -6.72 19.47 -12.81
CA ILE A 29 -7.25 18.19 -13.29
C ILE A 29 -8.35 18.49 -14.32
N THR A 30 -8.03 18.30 -15.59
CA THR A 30 -8.94 18.62 -16.70
C THR A 30 -9.86 17.47 -17.07
N SER A 31 -9.44 16.22 -16.81
CA SER A 31 -10.30 15.04 -16.86
C SER A 31 -9.76 13.94 -15.96
N MET A 32 -10.66 13.10 -15.46
CA MET A 32 -10.30 11.91 -14.69
C MET A 32 -11.20 10.74 -15.07
N VAL A 33 -10.57 9.63 -15.46
CA VAL A 33 -11.26 8.35 -15.61
C VAL A 33 -11.05 7.56 -14.31
N VAL A 34 -12.12 7.11 -13.68
CA VAL A 34 -12.10 6.19 -12.54
C VAL A 34 -12.47 4.82 -13.06
N ALA A 35 -11.60 3.84 -12.90
CA ALA A 35 -11.82 2.50 -13.42
C ALA A 35 -11.76 1.46 -12.29
N ASP A 36 -12.60 0.45 -12.39
CA ASP A 36 -12.67 -0.65 -11.44
C ASP A 36 -13.12 -1.92 -12.16
N ARG A 37 -12.84 -3.09 -11.61
CA ARG A 37 -13.37 -4.37 -12.10
C ARG A 37 -14.91 -4.39 -12.08
N SER A 38 -15.51 -3.63 -11.17
CA SER A 38 -16.95 -3.40 -11.09
C SER A 38 -17.27 -2.02 -11.66
N LEU A 39 -17.80 -1.97 -12.89
CA LEU A 39 -18.26 -0.73 -13.51
C LEU A 39 -19.24 0.04 -12.61
N SER A 40 -20.13 -0.66 -11.90
CA SER A 40 -21.08 -0.03 -10.97
C SER A 40 -20.39 0.68 -9.79
N ARG A 41 -19.27 0.13 -9.27
CA ARG A 41 -18.47 0.78 -8.24
C ARG A 41 -17.79 2.04 -8.77
N ALA A 42 -17.20 1.99 -9.95
CA ALA A 42 -16.61 3.15 -10.61
C ALA A 42 -17.67 4.24 -10.88
N GLN A 43 -18.83 3.87 -11.38
CA GLN A 43 -19.97 4.78 -11.60
C GLN A 43 -20.44 5.43 -10.29
N ALA A 44 -20.53 4.68 -9.20
CA ALA A 44 -20.92 5.22 -7.89
C ALA A 44 -19.93 6.29 -7.41
N ALA A 45 -18.62 6.06 -7.55
CA ALA A 45 -17.58 7.03 -7.19
C ALA A 45 -17.72 8.32 -8.01
N VAL A 46 -17.87 8.21 -9.32
CA VAL A 46 -18.03 9.37 -10.23
C VAL A 46 -19.34 10.12 -9.97
N THR A 47 -20.44 9.41 -9.75
CA THR A 47 -21.75 10.02 -9.44
C THR A 47 -21.70 10.83 -8.15
N LYS A 48 -20.99 10.33 -7.13
CA LYS A 48 -20.80 11.04 -5.85
C LYS A 48 -20.01 12.34 -6.02
N VAL A 49 -19.06 12.38 -6.94
CA VAL A 49 -18.29 13.59 -7.27
C VAL A 49 -19.13 14.59 -8.02
N ASN A 50 -20.03 14.14 -8.91
CA ASN A 50 -20.96 14.95 -9.70
C ASN A 50 -20.26 16.09 -10.50
N ASP A 51 -19.20 15.75 -11.21
CA ASP A 51 -18.40 16.68 -12.01
C ASP A 51 -18.25 16.12 -13.43
N PRO A 52 -18.61 16.87 -14.50
CA PRO A 52 -18.55 16.39 -15.88
C PRO A 52 -17.15 16.06 -16.40
N ARG A 53 -16.10 16.44 -15.69
CA ARG A 53 -14.71 16.06 -16.02
C ARG A 53 -14.42 14.60 -15.68
N PHE A 54 -15.28 13.94 -14.90
CA PHE A 54 -15.05 12.58 -14.40
C PHE A 54 -15.93 11.58 -15.14
N SER A 55 -15.33 10.45 -15.51
CA SER A 55 -16.02 9.33 -16.15
C SER A 55 -15.63 8.00 -15.52
N ALA A 56 -16.46 6.98 -15.72
CA ALA A 56 -16.27 5.65 -15.19
C ALA A 56 -16.00 4.65 -16.31
N GLU A 57 -15.06 3.72 -16.07
CA GLU A 57 -14.73 2.61 -16.98
C GLU A 57 -14.59 1.30 -16.19
N GLU A 58 -14.70 0.20 -16.92
CA GLU A 58 -14.40 -1.14 -16.39
C GLU A 58 -12.99 -1.55 -16.80
N VAL A 59 -12.26 -2.21 -15.90
CA VAL A 59 -10.92 -2.76 -16.19
C VAL A 59 -10.60 -3.93 -15.25
N ASP A 60 -10.05 -5.00 -15.80
CA ASP A 60 -9.42 -6.04 -15.00
C ASP A 60 -7.95 -5.68 -14.72
N ALA A 61 -7.65 -5.26 -13.49
CA ALA A 61 -6.31 -4.87 -13.07
C ALA A 61 -5.30 -6.04 -13.07
N SER A 62 -5.73 -7.28 -13.29
CA SER A 62 -4.85 -8.44 -13.46
C SER A 62 -4.44 -8.68 -14.92
N ASP A 63 -5.15 -8.06 -15.88
CA ASP A 63 -4.87 -8.22 -17.32
C ASP A 63 -4.14 -6.98 -17.87
N VAL A 64 -2.85 -7.14 -18.14
CA VAL A 64 -1.99 -6.09 -18.73
C VAL A 64 -2.57 -5.55 -20.06
N ASN A 65 -3.18 -6.40 -20.88
CA ASN A 65 -3.72 -5.96 -22.18
C ASN A 65 -4.99 -5.14 -22.02
N ASP A 66 -5.85 -5.49 -21.06
CA ASP A 66 -7.05 -4.71 -20.73
C ASP A 66 -6.67 -3.32 -20.20
N ILE A 67 -5.70 -3.27 -19.29
CA ILE A 67 -5.15 -2.00 -18.77
C ILE A 67 -4.56 -1.16 -19.91
N ARG A 68 -3.77 -1.74 -20.81
CA ARG A 68 -3.19 -1.03 -21.96
C ARG A 68 -4.26 -0.49 -22.89
N ALA A 69 -5.31 -1.26 -23.16
CA ALA A 69 -6.43 -0.80 -23.97
C ALA A 69 -7.12 0.42 -23.36
N LEU A 70 -7.32 0.39 -22.04
CA LEU A 70 -7.90 1.52 -21.30
C LEU A 70 -6.96 2.74 -21.30
N ILE A 71 -5.67 2.57 -21.10
CA ILE A 71 -4.69 3.67 -21.18
C ILE A 71 -4.75 4.35 -22.56
N ARG A 72 -4.76 3.58 -23.64
CA ARG A 72 -4.88 4.12 -25.01
C ARG A 72 -6.19 4.87 -25.24
N LYS A 73 -7.29 4.34 -24.69
CA LYS A 73 -8.63 4.98 -24.79
C LYS A 73 -8.71 6.29 -24.02
N ALA A 74 -8.23 6.29 -22.79
CA ALA A 74 -8.28 7.44 -21.88
C ALA A 74 -7.21 8.50 -22.20
N ALA A 75 -6.09 8.09 -22.80
CA ALA A 75 -4.90 8.92 -23.09
C ALA A 75 -4.52 9.83 -21.91
N PRO A 76 -4.26 9.27 -20.70
CA PRO A 76 -3.95 10.03 -19.52
C PRO A 76 -2.49 10.51 -19.51
N ASP A 77 -2.22 11.59 -18.77
CA ASP A 77 -0.85 12.03 -18.48
C ASP A 77 -0.22 11.20 -17.34
N ILE A 78 -1.08 10.63 -16.47
CA ILE A 78 -0.67 9.80 -15.35
C ILE A 78 -1.73 8.72 -15.05
N VAL A 79 -1.26 7.52 -14.70
CA VAL A 79 -2.08 6.46 -14.12
C VAL A 79 -1.79 6.38 -12.62
N VAL A 80 -2.84 6.44 -11.81
CA VAL A 80 -2.77 6.27 -10.35
C VAL A 80 -3.34 4.90 -9.99
N ASN A 81 -2.50 4.06 -9.43
CA ASN A 81 -2.89 2.74 -8.96
C ASN A 81 -3.44 2.86 -7.53
N ALA A 82 -4.73 2.61 -7.37
CA ALA A 82 -5.46 2.65 -6.10
C ALA A 82 -6.12 1.30 -5.77
N VAL A 83 -5.52 0.20 -6.25
CA VAL A 83 -5.94 -1.16 -5.94
C VAL A 83 -4.94 -1.87 -5.04
N ASP A 84 -5.29 -3.03 -4.61
CA ASP A 84 -4.52 -3.96 -3.79
C ASP A 84 -3.10 -4.22 -4.38
N PRO A 85 -2.04 -4.35 -3.54
CA PRO A 85 -0.67 -4.55 -4.00
C PRO A 85 -0.44 -5.74 -4.94
N ARG A 86 -1.32 -6.74 -4.94
CA ARG A 86 -1.27 -7.87 -5.89
C ARG A 86 -1.31 -7.44 -7.36
N PHE A 87 -1.91 -6.28 -7.64
CA PHE A 87 -2.09 -5.74 -8.98
C PHE A 87 -1.08 -4.64 -9.36
N VAL A 88 -0.10 -4.37 -8.50
CA VAL A 88 0.92 -3.35 -8.76
C VAL A 88 1.67 -3.65 -10.05
N MET A 89 2.24 -4.84 -10.19
CA MET A 89 3.09 -5.15 -11.35
C MET A 89 2.33 -5.19 -12.68
N PRO A 90 1.12 -5.76 -12.82
CA PRO A 90 0.36 -5.65 -14.07
C PRO A 90 0.11 -4.21 -14.52
N ILE A 91 -0.31 -3.32 -13.59
CA ILE A 91 -0.55 -1.91 -13.90
C ILE A 91 0.75 -1.17 -14.23
N PHE A 92 1.79 -1.39 -13.43
CA PHE A 92 3.11 -0.79 -13.62
C PHE A 92 3.71 -1.15 -14.99
N LEU A 93 3.66 -2.43 -15.40
CA LEU A 93 4.16 -2.90 -16.69
C LEU A 93 3.33 -2.36 -17.86
N ALA A 94 2.01 -2.28 -17.72
CA ALA A 94 1.15 -1.66 -18.72
C ALA A 94 1.52 -0.18 -18.95
N CYS A 95 1.76 0.56 -17.88
CA CYS A 95 2.20 1.96 -17.95
C CYS A 95 3.60 2.11 -18.58
N GLU A 96 4.53 1.21 -18.26
CA GLU A 96 5.86 1.17 -18.87
C GLU A 96 5.78 0.96 -20.38
N GLU A 97 4.98 0.00 -20.85
CA GLU A 97 4.80 -0.32 -22.26
C GLU A 97 4.09 0.81 -23.03
N GLU A 98 3.09 1.45 -22.43
CA GLU A 98 2.38 2.57 -23.04
C GLU A 98 3.08 3.93 -22.81
N LYS A 99 4.21 3.95 -22.10
CA LYS A 99 5.03 5.15 -21.82
C LYS A 99 4.24 6.27 -21.17
N VAL A 100 3.38 5.93 -20.23
CA VAL A 100 2.60 6.87 -19.43
C VAL A 100 3.18 6.95 -18.01
N ASN A 101 3.07 8.11 -17.35
CA ASN A 101 3.52 8.25 -15.98
C ASN A 101 2.66 7.39 -15.04
N TYR A 102 3.29 6.89 -13.99
CA TYR A 102 2.67 5.98 -13.02
C TYR A 102 2.84 6.49 -11.59
N MET A 103 1.86 6.21 -10.73
CA MET A 103 1.95 6.42 -9.29
C MET A 103 1.20 5.31 -8.56
N ASP A 104 1.77 4.83 -7.47
CA ASP A 104 1.10 3.97 -6.50
C ASP A 104 1.32 4.45 -5.06
N MET A 105 0.60 3.84 -4.13
CA MET A 105 0.68 4.07 -2.69
C MET A 105 1.26 2.86 -1.94
N ALA A 106 1.38 1.72 -2.62
CA ALA A 106 2.03 0.52 -2.13
C ALA A 106 2.92 -0.01 -3.25
N MET A 107 4.07 -0.54 -2.92
CA MET A 107 5.03 -1.07 -3.90
C MET A 107 4.74 -2.54 -4.27
N SER A 108 5.53 -3.10 -5.19
CA SER A 108 5.46 -4.53 -5.50
C SER A 108 5.77 -5.37 -4.27
N LEU A 109 5.05 -6.49 -4.14
CA LEU A 109 5.11 -7.38 -2.98
C LEU A 109 6.50 -7.99 -2.78
N SER A 110 6.86 -8.19 -1.53
CA SER A 110 8.03 -8.94 -1.11
C SER A 110 7.85 -10.45 -1.32
N LYS A 111 8.96 -11.18 -1.24
CA LYS A 111 8.97 -12.65 -1.16
C LYS A 111 9.96 -13.06 -0.09
N PRO A 112 9.53 -13.79 0.94
CA PRO A 112 10.44 -14.25 2.00
C PRO A 112 11.61 -15.05 1.46
N HIS A 113 12.76 -15.00 2.15
CA HIS A 113 13.92 -15.79 1.78
C HIS A 113 13.60 -17.29 1.86
N PRO A 114 13.90 -18.10 0.83
CA PRO A 114 13.36 -19.46 0.71
C PRO A 114 13.84 -20.45 1.78
N THR A 115 14.97 -20.17 2.44
CA THR A 115 15.57 -21.11 3.42
C THR A 115 15.83 -20.47 4.80
N ASP A 116 15.78 -19.14 4.90
CA ASP A 116 16.10 -18.43 6.16
C ASP A 116 15.30 -17.11 6.24
N PRO A 117 13.96 -17.16 6.22
CA PRO A 117 13.13 -15.97 6.11
C PRO A 117 13.19 -15.04 7.31
N MET A 118 13.58 -15.55 8.51
CA MET A 118 13.61 -14.75 9.76
C MET A 118 14.94 -14.07 10.02
N ASN A 119 15.95 -14.25 9.14
CA ASN A 119 17.25 -13.61 9.31
C ASN A 119 17.74 -12.91 8.04
N LYS A 120 17.23 -13.31 6.88
CA LYS A 120 17.69 -12.83 5.58
C LYS A 120 16.53 -12.29 4.75
N PRO A 121 16.70 -11.10 4.15
CA PRO A 121 15.71 -10.62 3.19
C PRO A 121 15.71 -11.53 1.95
N GLY A 122 14.51 -11.78 1.44
CA GLY A 122 14.34 -12.34 0.10
C GLY A 122 14.23 -11.22 -0.94
N VAL A 123 13.15 -11.22 -1.73
CA VAL A 123 12.77 -10.05 -2.54
C VAL A 123 12.13 -9.03 -1.61
N LYS A 124 12.65 -7.81 -1.56
CA LYS A 124 12.08 -6.74 -0.74
C LYS A 124 10.90 -6.07 -1.46
N LEU A 125 10.06 -5.38 -0.71
CA LEU A 125 9.04 -4.49 -1.26
C LEU A 125 9.66 -3.54 -2.29
N GLY A 126 9.06 -3.42 -3.46
CA GLY A 126 9.52 -2.54 -4.54
C GLY A 126 10.68 -3.05 -5.40
N ASP A 127 11.39 -4.11 -5.02
CA ASP A 127 12.56 -4.60 -5.78
C ASP A 127 12.23 -4.86 -7.26
N GLU A 128 11.05 -5.42 -7.56
CA GLU A 128 10.64 -5.70 -8.94
C GLU A 128 10.42 -4.41 -9.76
N GLN A 129 9.92 -3.36 -9.12
CA GLN A 129 9.73 -2.04 -9.75
C GLN A 129 11.07 -1.32 -9.93
N PHE A 130 11.92 -1.29 -8.89
CA PHE A 130 13.23 -0.63 -8.97
C PHE A 130 14.16 -1.28 -10.00
N ALA A 131 14.07 -2.59 -10.21
CA ALA A 131 14.82 -3.29 -11.25
C ALA A 131 14.52 -2.79 -12.68
N ARG A 132 13.43 -2.04 -12.87
CA ARG A 132 13.01 -1.49 -14.16
C ARG A 132 13.32 -0.01 -14.33
N ALA A 133 14.03 0.62 -13.39
CA ALA A 133 14.32 2.06 -13.41
C ALA A 133 14.98 2.55 -14.71
N ASP A 134 15.90 1.74 -15.29
CA ASP A 134 16.56 2.08 -16.55
C ASP A 134 15.60 2.11 -17.74
N VAL A 135 14.57 1.25 -17.74
CA VAL A 135 13.56 1.21 -18.81
C VAL A 135 12.71 2.48 -18.76
N TRP A 136 12.25 2.85 -17.57
CA TRP A 136 11.48 4.07 -17.34
C TRP A 136 12.29 5.32 -17.74
N SER A 137 13.55 5.39 -17.33
CA SER A 137 14.45 6.48 -17.70
C SER A 137 14.63 6.60 -19.22
N LYS A 138 14.81 5.48 -19.92
CA LYS A 138 14.92 5.46 -21.40
C LYS A 138 13.62 5.87 -22.09
N ASN A 139 12.49 5.56 -21.50
CA ASN A 139 11.17 5.97 -22.01
C ASN A 139 10.91 7.46 -21.84
N GLY A 140 11.63 8.14 -20.93
CA GLY A 140 11.45 9.55 -20.63
C GLY A 140 10.19 9.87 -19.81
N ASN A 141 9.66 8.88 -19.10
CA ASN A 141 8.49 9.01 -18.20
C ASN A 141 8.85 8.63 -16.78
N TYR A 142 7.94 8.86 -15.83
CA TYR A 142 8.18 8.70 -14.41
C TYR A 142 7.27 7.63 -13.80
N ALA A 143 7.84 6.85 -12.87
CA ALA A 143 7.10 6.05 -11.91
C ALA A 143 7.40 6.57 -10.50
N VAL A 144 6.37 7.03 -9.80
CA VAL A 144 6.44 7.42 -8.38
C VAL A 144 5.81 6.30 -7.59
N VAL A 145 6.60 5.59 -6.82
CA VAL A 145 6.17 4.39 -6.10
C VAL A 145 6.15 4.64 -4.59
N GLY A 146 5.22 4.02 -3.88
CA GLY A 146 5.08 4.18 -2.44
C GLY A 146 4.73 5.61 -2.03
N MET A 147 3.74 6.26 -2.66
CA MET A 147 3.41 7.66 -2.41
C MET A 147 2.03 7.82 -1.74
N GLY A 148 1.99 7.59 -0.44
CA GLY A 148 0.84 7.80 0.45
C GLY A 148 1.20 8.65 1.67
N ILE A 149 0.66 8.28 2.81
CA ILE A 149 1.06 8.80 4.12
C ILE A 149 2.27 8.01 4.61
N GLU A 150 2.10 6.71 4.69
CA GLU A 150 3.09 5.67 4.94
C GLU A 150 2.79 4.50 3.97
N PRO A 151 3.71 4.27 3.04
CA PRO A 151 4.88 5.05 2.69
C PRO A 151 4.54 6.38 2.00
N GLY A 152 5.50 7.31 1.97
CA GLY A 152 5.45 8.55 1.20
C GLY A 152 5.69 9.80 2.03
N MET A 153 4.71 10.27 2.80
CA MET A 153 4.88 11.46 3.65
C MET A 153 5.89 11.20 4.76
N SER A 154 5.90 10.02 5.36
CA SER A 154 6.90 9.54 6.32
C SER A 154 8.32 9.63 5.76
N ASP A 155 8.54 9.22 4.50
CA ASP A 155 9.82 9.30 3.81
C ASP A 155 10.27 10.76 3.59
N VAL A 156 9.33 11.64 3.23
CA VAL A 156 9.59 13.08 3.09
C VAL A 156 9.97 13.69 4.44
N PHE A 157 9.30 13.32 5.52
CA PHE A 157 9.65 13.78 6.87
C PHE A 157 11.00 13.24 7.31
N ALA A 158 11.35 12.00 7.01
CA ALA A 158 12.67 11.45 7.27
C ALA A 158 13.77 12.24 6.54
N ARG A 159 13.53 12.57 5.27
CA ARG A 159 14.45 13.40 4.48
C ARG A 159 14.58 14.82 5.04
N TYR A 160 13.46 15.45 5.42
CA TYR A 160 13.46 16.76 6.06
C TYR A 160 14.22 16.74 7.39
N ALA A 161 14.05 15.68 8.18
CA ALA A 161 14.74 15.53 9.45
C ALA A 161 16.28 15.46 9.26
N GLU A 162 16.76 14.76 8.24
CA GLU A 162 18.19 14.72 7.91
C GLU A 162 18.70 16.08 7.43
N ASP A 163 17.94 16.76 6.57
CA ASP A 163 18.39 18.00 5.96
C ASP A 163 18.36 19.20 6.94
N GLU A 164 17.36 19.27 7.82
CA GLU A 164 17.05 20.50 8.55
C GLU A 164 17.08 20.37 10.09
N LEU A 165 16.90 19.15 10.64
CA LEU A 165 16.70 19.00 12.09
C LEU A 165 17.86 18.36 12.82
N PHE A 166 18.54 17.38 12.20
CA PHE A 166 19.54 16.56 12.87
C PHE A 166 20.89 16.55 12.14
N SER A 167 21.98 16.70 12.86
CA SER A 167 23.32 16.52 12.30
C SER A 167 23.68 15.05 12.09
N ARG A 168 22.97 14.12 12.75
CA ARG A 168 23.10 12.67 12.66
C ARG A 168 21.84 12.00 13.17
N ILE A 169 21.42 10.95 12.49
CA ILE A 169 20.29 10.11 12.88
C ILE A 169 20.84 8.74 13.29
N ASP A 170 20.80 8.40 14.58
CA ASP A 170 21.22 7.10 15.07
C ASP A 170 20.09 6.07 14.97
N TYR A 171 18.84 6.48 15.22
CA TYR A 171 17.66 5.63 15.15
C TYR A 171 16.51 6.40 14.49
N LEU A 172 15.88 5.79 13.51
CA LEU A 172 14.68 6.31 12.85
C LEU A 172 13.62 5.20 12.85
N ALA A 173 12.49 5.50 13.47
CA ALA A 173 11.32 4.63 13.38
C ALA A 173 10.13 5.41 12.86
N VAL A 174 9.43 4.82 11.90
CA VAL A 174 8.07 5.23 11.57
C VAL A 174 7.14 4.41 12.44
N MET A 175 6.29 5.08 13.20
CA MET A 175 5.34 4.44 14.10
C MET A 175 3.93 4.86 13.72
N ASP A 176 3.11 3.89 13.33
CA ASP A 176 1.68 4.07 13.10
C ASP A 176 0.90 3.47 14.27
N GLY A 177 -0.05 4.21 14.80
CA GLY A 177 -0.89 3.74 15.89
C GLY A 177 -2.14 4.59 16.06
N SER A 178 -3.20 3.96 16.55
CA SER A 178 -4.46 4.63 16.79
C SER A 178 -5.17 4.04 18.01
N ASN A 179 -6.15 4.79 18.52
CA ASN A 179 -7.14 4.32 19.50
C ASN A 179 -8.53 4.15 18.86
N LEU A 180 -8.58 3.93 17.55
CA LEU A 180 -9.80 3.75 16.78
C LEU A 180 -10.57 2.52 17.25
N THR A 181 -11.87 2.68 17.51
CA THR A 181 -12.81 1.60 17.71
C THR A 181 -13.93 1.69 16.68
N VAL A 182 -14.48 0.56 16.28
CA VAL A 182 -15.60 0.51 15.32
C VAL A 182 -16.79 -0.11 15.99
N ASP A 183 -17.86 0.67 16.18
CA ASP A 183 -19.07 0.23 16.88
C ASP A 183 -19.70 -1.02 16.24
N GLY A 184 -19.93 -2.03 17.08
CA GLY A 184 -20.54 -3.30 16.67
C GLY A 184 -19.58 -4.34 16.10
N TYR A 185 -18.27 -4.08 16.15
CA TYR A 185 -17.23 -5.02 15.71
C TYR A 185 -16.13 -5.15 16.75
N ASP A 186 -15.87 -6.37 17.21
CA ASP A 186 -14.71 -6.67 18.07
C ASP A 186 -13.39 -6.69 17.29
N PHE A 187 -13.49 -6.87 15.97
CA PHE A 187 -12.36 -6.87 15.03
C PHE A 187 -12.82 -6.29 13.70
N ALA A 188 -12.31 -5.11 13.35
CA ALA A 188 -12.57 -4.46 12.08
C ALA A 188 -11.28 -3.82 11.55
N PRO A 189 -10.82 -4.22 10.35
CA PRO A 189 -9.67 -3.58 9.74
C PRO A 189 -10.05 -2.16 9.29
N SER A 190 -9.15 -1.20 9.50
CA SER A 190 -9.32 0.17 9.03
C SER A 190 -9.14 0.32 7.52
N PHE A 191 -8.45 -0.64 6.89
CA PHE A 191 -8.22 -0.74 5.45
C PHE A 191 -8.24 -2.21 5.00
N SER A 192 -7.67 -2.54 3.85
CA SER A 192 -7.68 -3.89 3.29
C SER A 192 -7.12 -4.93 4.26
N ILE A 193 -7.95 -5.82 4.78
CA ILE A 193 -7.49 -6.93 5.63
C ILE A 193 -6.48 -7.83 4.93
N TRP A 194 -6.58 -7.96 3.60
CA TRP A 194 -5.64 -8.74 2.81
C TRP A 194 -4.22 -8.13 2.91
N THR A 195 -4.14 -6.81 2.79
CA THR A 195 -2.89 -6.04 2.93
C THR A 195 -2.36 -6.12 4.36
N THR A 196 -3.23 -5.90 5.35
CA THR A 196 -2.86 -6.02 6.78
C THR A 196 -2.25 -7.39 7.11
N ILE A 197 -2.84 -8.48 6.61
CA ILE A 197 -2.29 -9.83 6.81
C ILE A 197 -0.92 -9.96 6.14
N GLU A 198 -0.74 -9.42 4.93
CA GLU A 198 0.53 -9.47 4.21
C GLU A 198 1.64 -8.76 5.00
N GLU A 199 1.40 -7.55 5.41
CA GLU A 199 2.36 -6.71 6.14
C GLU A 199 2.69 -7.26 7.53
N CYS A 200 1.67 -7.70 8.28
CA CYS A 200 1.85 -8.12 9.67
C CYS A 200 2.41 -9.53 9.84
N LEU A 201 2.20 -10.44 8.88
CA LEU A 201 2.62 -11.84 9.00
C LEU A 201 3.85 -12.19 8.16
N ASN A 202 4.28 -11.31 7.25
CA ASN A 202 5.58 -11.44 6.62
C ASN A 202 6.70 -11.08 7.61
N PRO A 203 7.92 -11.66 7.44
CA PRO A 203 9.07 -11.30 8.26
C PRO A 203 9.41 -9.81 8.13
N PRO A 204 9.32 -9.01 9.21
CA PRO A 204 9.63 -7.58 9.16
C PRO A 204 11.07 -7.34 8.73
N LEU A 205 11.25 -6.37 7.85
CA LEU A 205 12.56 -5.90 7.43
C LEU A 205 13.08 -4.84 8.41
N ILE A 206 14.38 -4.89 8.69
CA ILE A 206 15.10 -3.92 9.50
C ILE A 206 16.34 -3.51 8.72
N PHE A 207 16.75 -2.25 8.84
CA PHE A 207 18.02 -1.77 8.31
C PHE A 207 18.94 -1.32 9.43
N GLU A 208 20.22 -1.75 9.37
CA GLU A 208 21.31 -1.28 10.20
C GLU A 208 22.53 -0.92 9.34
N GLU A 209 23.12 0.24 9.61
CA GLU A 209 24.36 0.66 8.96
C GLU A 209 25.48 -0.38 9.20
N GLY A 210 26.17 -0.78 8.14
CA GLY A 210 27.23 -1.80 8.20
C GLY A 210 26.75 -3.25 8.14
N ARG A 211 25.49 -3.53 8.48
CA ARG A 211 24.86 -4.84 8.30
C ARG A 211 23.97 -4.88 7.04
N GLY A 212 23.35 -3.76 6.71
CA GLY A 212 22.34 -3.69 5.67
C GLY A 212 20.97 -4.16 6.15
N TRP A 213 20.16 -4.63 5.21
CA TRP A 213 18.84 -5.17 5.52
C TRP A 213 18.91 -6.59 6.05
N TYR A 214 18.12 -6.86 7.08
CA TYR A 214 17.86 -8.20 7.60
C TYR A 214 16.42 -8.30 8.06
N THR A 215 15.95 -9.51 8.34
CA THR A 215 14.58 -9.79 8.79
C THR A 215 14.54 -10.30 10.22
N THR A 216 13.36 -10.21 10.82
CA THR A 216 13.09 -10.75 12.16
C THR A 216 11.77 -11.50 12.18
N GLU A 217 11.42 -12.08 13.34
CA GLU A 217 10.09 -12.66 13.55
C GLU A 217 9.00 -11.58 13.48
N PRO A 218 7.85 -11.87 12.89
CA PRO A 218 6.67 -11.01 12.97
C PRO A 218 6.33 -10.64 14.42
N PHE A 219 5.84 -9.42 14.62
CA PHE A 219 5.50 -8.87 15.94
C PHE A 219 6.66 -8.80 16.94
N SER A 220 7.89 -8.79 16.45
CA SER A 220 9.08 -8.66 17.29
C SER A 220 9.20 -7.26 17.89
N GLU A 221 10.02 -7.17 18.96
CA GLU A 221 10.43 -5.93 19.61
C GLU A 221 9.26 -5.02 20.02
N LEU A 222 8.36 -5.60 20.80
CA LEU A 222 7.24 -4.86 21.41
C LEU A 222 7.77 -3.63 22.16
N GLU A 223 7.21 -2.48 21.83
CA GLU A 223 7.49 -1.19 22.44
C GLU A 223 6.18 -0.43 22.69
N THR A 224 6.04 0.20 23.84
CA THR A 224 4.93 1.09 24.10
C THR A 224 5.32 2.52 23.72
N TYR A 225 4.62 3.12 22.77
CA TYR A 225 4.80 4.50 22.36
C TYR A 225 3.62 5.34 22.81
N ASP A 226 3.89 6.50 23.42
CA ASP A 226 2.86 7.43 23.87
C ASP A 226 2.53 8.43 22.74
N PHE A 227 1.50 8.09 21.96
CA PHE A 227 1.07 8.92 20.84
C PHE A 227 0.43 10.22 21.32
N PRO A 228 0.67 11.33 20.62
CA PRO A 228 0.14 12.65 20.98
C PRO A 228 -1.38 12.76 20.78
N ASP A 229 -1.91 13.96 21.10
CA ASP A 229 -3.28 14.40 20.81
C ASP A 229 -4.40 13.51 21.39
N GLY A 230 -4.12 12.85 22.53
CA GLY A 230 -5.11 12.07 23.28
C GLY A 230 -5.24 10.62 22.80
N ILE A 231 -4.41 10.15 21.84
CA ILE A 231 -4.33 8.74 21.49
C ILE A 231 -3.75 7.96 22.67
N GLY A 232 -2.65 8.45 23.26
CA GLY A 232 -2.02 7.85 24.44
C GLY A 232 -1.10 6.66 24.12
N PRO A 233 -0.78 5.84 25.15
CA PRO A 233 0.15 4.74 24.99
C PRO A 233 -0.45 3.59 24.17
N VAL A 234 0.26 3.19 23.10
CA VAL A 234 -0.09 2.06 22.23
C VAL A 234 1.11 1.13 22.11
N GLU A 235 0.86 -0.16 22.21
CA GLU A 235 1.88 -1.19 21.99
C GLU A 235 2.14 -1.35 20.50
N CYS A 236 3.39 -1.08 20.08
CA CYS A 236 3.87 -1.14 18.70
C CYS A 236 4.84 -2.30 18.51
N VAL A 237 4.74 -2.99 17.40
CA VAL A 237 5.58 -4.13 17.03
C VAL A 237 6.14 -3.96 15.62
N ASN A 238 7.28 -4.58 15.33
CA ASN A 238 7.80 -4.60 13.97
C ASN A 238 6.86 -5.35 13.04
N ILE A 239 6.58 -4.75 11.90
CA ILE A 239 5.92 -5.38 10.74
C ILE A 239 6.71 -5.09 9.46
N GLU A 240 6.41 -5.79 8.37
CA GLU A 240 6.99 -5.47 7.07
C GLU A 240 6.36 -4.18 6.53
N HIS A 241 7.20 -3.21 6.12
CA HIS A 241 6.71 -1.98 5.52
C HIS A 241 7.74 -1.32 4.61
N GLU A 242 7.28 -0.50 3.67
CA GLU A 242 8.07 0.09 2.58
C GLU A 242 9.16 1.06 3.04
N GLU A 243 8.94 1.83 4.10
CA GLU A 243 9.88 2.84 4.59
C GLU A 243 11.23 2.23 4.96
N VAL A 244 11.24 0.99 5.46
CA VAL A 244 12.50 0.32 5.80
C VAL A 244 13.34 0.02 4.56
N VAL A 245 12.71 -0.06 3.39
CA VAL A 245 13.41 -0.13 2.10
C VAL A 245 13.78 1.26 1.61
N LEU A 246 12.82 2.21 1.61
CA LEU A 246 12.93 3.51 0.95
C LEU A 246 13.86 4.47 1.68
N ILE A 247 13.69 4.62 2.99
CA ILE A 247 14.44 5.60 3.79
C ILE A 247 15.96 5.39 3.67
N PRO A 248 16.52 4.18 3.87
CA PRO A 248 17.97 3.98 3.79
C PRO A 248 18.56 4.22 2.40
N MET A 249 17.75 4.23 1.35
CA MET A 249 18.23 4.54 0.00
C MET A 249 18.64 6.00 -0.18
N LYS A 250 18.08 6.92 0.63
CA LYS A 250 18.24 8.37 0.45
C LYS A 250 18.49 9.15 1.75
N VAL A 251 18.31 8.57 2.90
CA VAL A 251 18.48 9.17 4.23
C VAL A 251 19.55 8.40 4.99
N LYS A 252 20.51 9.11 5.57
CA LYS A 252 21.58 8.53 6.37
C LYS A 252 21.13 8.32 7.81
N ALA A 253 20.62 7.17 8.10
CA ALA A 253 20.30 6.72 9.45
C ALA A 253 21.07 5.45 9.76
N LYS A 254 21.52 5.27 11.00
CA LYS A 254 22.20 4.03 11.40
C LYS A 254 21.27 2.86 11.51
N GLU A 255 20.04 3.11 11.93
CA GLU A 255 19.02 2.11 12.07
C GLU A 255 17.69 2.67 11.58
N VAL A 256 16.93 1.86 10.81
CA VAL A 256 15.59 2.21 10.33
C VAL A 256 14.65 1.05 10.60
N ARG A 257 13.48 1.37 11.18
CA ARG A 257 12.39 0.43 11.49
C ARG A 257 11.03 1.00 11.13
N PHE A 258 10.08 0.11 10.95
CA PHE A 258 8.66 0.44 10.96
C PHE A 258 7.97 -0.36 12.07
N LYS A 259 7.16 0.29 12.88
CA LYS A 259 6.40 -0.34 13.96
C LYS A 259 4.93 0.05 13.91
N TYR A 260 4.08 -0.94 14.01
CA TYR A 260 2.64 -0.75 13.96
C TYR A 260 2.01 -0.98 15.34
N GLY A 261 1.23 -0.01 15.78
CA GLY A 261 0.45 -0.03 17.01
C GLY A 261 -0.89 -0.72 16.81
N LEU A 262 -0.87 -2.03 16.80
CA LEU A 262 -2.06 -2.86 16.56
C LEU A 262 -2.89 -3.13 17.82
N GLY A 263 -2.28 -2.98 19.00
CA GLY A 263 -2.85 -3.44 20.27
C GLY A 263 -2.83 -4.96 20.44
N ALA A 264 -2.79 -5.40 21.69
CA ALA A 264 -2.60 -6.81 22.04
C ALA A 264 -3.67 -7.74 21.45
N GLN A 265 -4.95 -7.33 21.48
CA GLN A 265 -6.05 -8.15 20.96
C GLN A 265 -5.92 -8.40 19.45
N PHE A 266 -5.55 -7.38 18.69
CA PHE A 266 -5.38 -7.50 17.23
C PHE A 266 -4.22 -8.43 16.89
N ILE A 267 -3.07 -8.26 17.58
CA ILE A 267 -1.88 -9.11 17.41
C ILE A 267 -2.21 -10.58 17.69
N GLU A 268 -2.88 -10.88 18.82
CA GLU A 268 -3.27 -12.26 19.16
C GLU A 268 -4.28 -12.86 18.18
N THR A 269 -5.17 -12.04 17.62
CA THR A 269 -6.09 -12.48 16.55
C THR A 269 -5.32 -12.87 15.29
N LEU A 270 -4.36 -12.04 14.83
CA LEU A 270 -3.52 -12.35 13.67
C LEU A 270 -2.65 -13.59 13.88
N LYS A 271 -2.07 -13.77 15.08
CA LYS A 271 -1.33 -14.99 15.44
C LYS A 271 -2.21 -16.24 15.38
N THR A 272 -3.47 -16.12 15.83
CA THR A 272 -4.43 -17.22 15.75
C THR A 272 -4.76 -17.55 14.29
N ILE A 273 -5.02 -16.55 13.45
CA ILE A 273 -5.25 -16.70 12.01
C ILE A 273 -4.08 -17.44 11.36
N HIS A 274 -2.85 -17.04 11.68
CA HIS A 274 -1.63 -17.68 11.18
C HIS A 274 -1.51 -19.14 11.65
N THR A 275 -1.72 -19.40 12.92
CA THR A 275 -1.67 -20.75 13.51
C THR A 275 -2.66 -21.71 12.84
N LEU A 276 -3.85 -21.21 12.48
CA LEU A 276 -4.88 -21.96 11.77
C LEU A 276 -4.63 -22.07 10.27
N GLY A 277 -3.65 -21.35 9.73
CA GLY A 277 -3.34 -21.29 8.29
C GLY A 277 -4.38 -20.54 7.46
N LEU A 278 -5.17 -19.67 8.10
CA LEU A 278 -6.19 -18.84 7.43
C LEU A 278 -5.59 -17.65 6.66
N ASP A 279 -4.31 -17.36 6.87
CA ASP A 279 -3.51 -16.37 6.15
C ASP A 279 -2.93 -16.90 4.83
N LYS A 280 -3.03 -18.19 4.54
CA LYS A 280 -2.45 -18.81 3.35
C LYS A 280 -3.17 -18.38 2.07
N LYS A 281 -2.38 -18.10 1.02
CA LYS A 281 -2.85 -17.70 -0.31
C LYS A 281 -3.18 -18.92 -1.19
N GLU A 282 -2.48 -20.04 -0.96
CA GLU A 282 -2.62 -21.27 -1.74
C GLU A 282 -4.03 -21.82 -1.57
N LYS A 283 -4.67 -22.11 -2.69
CA LYS A 283 -6.01 -22.72 -2.69
C LYS A 283 -5.99 -24.12 -2.11
N ILE A 284 -6.99 -24.42 -1.32
CA ILE A 284 -7.28 -25.74 -0.77
C ILE A 284 -8.64 -26.20 -1.27
N SER A 285 -8.80 -27.52 -1.48
CA SER A 285 -10.08 -28.07 -1.88
C SER A 285 -10.99 -28.28 -0.66
N VAL A 286 -12.14 -27.62 -0.66
CA VAL A 286 -13.18 -27.76 0.35
C VAL A 286 -14.44 -28.30 -0.33
N GLN A 287 -14.78 -29.56 -0.10
CA GLN A 287 -15.94 -30.22 -0.75
C GLN A 287 -15.96 -30.08 -2.27
N GLY A 288 -14.79 -30.11 -2.91
CA GLY A 288 -14.65 -30.00 -4.36
C GLY A 288 -14.62 -28.56 -4.91
N VAL A 289 -14.63 -27.56 -4.03
CA VAL A 289 -14.45 -26.14 -4.40
C VAL A 289 -13.06 -25.69 -3.99
N GLU A 290 -12.32 -25.07 -4.91
CA GLU A 290 -11.00 -24.49 -4.64
C GLU A 290 -11.14 -23.12 -3.96
N VAL A 291 -10.68 -23.01 -2.71
CA VAL A 291 -10.82 -21.81 -1.87
C VAL A 291 -9.46 -21.38 -1.37
N SER A 292 -9.12 -20.09 -1.51
CA SER A 292 -8.00 -19.46 -0.79
C SER A 292 -8.46 -19.14 0.63
N PRO A 293 -7.80 -19.66 1.69
CA PRO A 293 -8.17 -19.33 3.08
C PRO A 293 -8.16 -17.82 3.35
N ARG A 294 -7.15 -17.11 2.86
CA ARG A 294 -7.03 -15.65 3.03
C ARG A 294 -8.16 -14.89 2.33
N ASP A 295 -8.54 -15.27 1.11
CA ASP A 295 -9.63 -14.63 0.39
C ASP A 295 -10.98 -14.88 1.08
N LEU A 296 -11.16 -16.07 1.64
CA LEU A 296 -12.34 -16.39 2.46
C LEU A 296 -12.39 -15.53 3.73
N LEU A 297 -11.27 -15.42 4.45
CA LEU A 297 -11.16 -14.56 5.63
C LEU A 297 -11.48 -13.11 5.28
N ALA A 298 -10.89 -12.58 4.20
CA ALA A 298 -11.14 -11.23 3.75
C ALA A 298 -12.62 -10.98 3.40
N ALA A 299 -13.29 -11.98 2.83
CA ALA A 299 -14.71 -11.87 2.49
C ALA A 299 -15.67 -11.95 3.70
N LEU A 300 -15.21 -12.49 4.83
CA LEU A 300 -16.00 -12.59 6.07
C LEU A 300 -15.94 -11.32 6.93
N LEU A 301 -14.92 -10.50 6.74
CA LEU A 301 -14.73 -9.27 7.51
C LEU A 301 -15.50 -8.10 6.88
N PRO A 302 -15.86 -7.08 7.68
CA PRO A 302 -16.55 -5.92 7.17
C PRO A 302 -15.66 -5.17 6.14
N ASP A 303 -16.29 -4.70 5.06
CA ASP A 303 -15.61 -3.84 4.08
C ASP A 303 -15.32 -2.48 4.74
N PRO A 304 -14.05 -2.06 4.86
CA PRO A 304 -13.69 -0.77 5.47
C PRO A 304 -14.42 0.42 4.83
N ALA A 305 -14.73 0.35 3.52
CA ALA A 305 -15.46 1.40 2.82
C ALA A 305 -16.89 1.63 3.38
N THR A 306 -17.44 0.65 4.12
CA THR A 306 -18.78 0.72 4.71
C THR A 306 -18.77 1.17 6.17
N LEU A 307 -17.60 1.37 6.76
CA LEU A 307 -17.40 1.65 8.19
C LEU A 307 -17.27 3.15 8.51
N GLY A 308 -17.16 4.01 7.50
CA GLY A 308 -16.81 5.42 7.66
C GLY A 308 -17.76 6.29 8.50
N ASP A 309 -18.94 5.79 8.85
CA ASP A 309 -19.94 6.48 9.68
C ASP A 309 -20.22 5.74 11.01
N LYS A 310 -19.37 4.78 11.41
CA LYS A 310 -19.57 3.93 12.60
C LYS A 310 -18.48 4.10 13.63
#